data_a2edb8d61146b2a839e5cbd2848dbc35
#
_entry.id   a2edb8d61146b2a839e5cbd2848dbc35
#
_cell.length_a   1.000
_cell.length_b   1.000
_cell.length_c   1.000
_cell.angle_alpha   90.00
_cell.angle_beta   90.00
_cell.angle_gamma   90.00
#
_symmetry.space_group_name_H-M   'P 1'
#
loop_
_entity.id
_entity.type
_entity.pdbx_description
1 polymer ?
#
loop_
_entity_poly.entity_id
_entity_poly.type
_entity_poly.pdbx_seq_one_letter_code
_entity_poly.pdbx_strand_id
1 'polypeptide(L)'
;MTDLRTTIDGVTGFQVAGVHAGLKKDDALDFSLIVSDRPCVSAAVFTRNLVKAAPVLVNMEHLRTHGATMRAVAINTKHANAGTGAQGMTNARTMAQWTADKITCEPQQVYVMSTGVIGTQLPMSNIKRGIEMAHQQLGQDWMATARGIMTTDTYPKLASITVQTARGAYTIAGITKGAGMIAPNMATMLGVVVTDADLQPAFAHQALSTTARISYNRIVVDGDTSTNDMVVMLANGASAITLESADERAQFQLALDTLTTYLAQAVVRDGEGVTKFITIDVCGATDEQDAQRIAHTIAASPLVKTAFYGNDANWGRIMAAAGRAGVDFDPDRATLTFASGETRADDSGVVLFRDGQQHDYDETRASAIISEASIYVTLDLCAGDERAIVWTCDLSHDYVSINADYRT
;
A
#
# COMPACT_ATOMS: atom_id res chain seq x y z
N MET A 1 1.64 14.83 18.97
CA MET A 1 0.74 14.25 17.94
C MET A 1 1.42 14.41 16.61
N THR A 2 1.52 13.35 15.84
CA THR A 2 2.01 13.38 14.45
C THR A 2 0.91 14.00 13.59
N ASP A 3 1.14 15.22 13.08
CA ASP A 3 0.17 15.93 12.22
C ASP A 3 0.29 15.37 10.79
N LEU A 4 -0.55 14.38 10.46
CA LEU A 4 -0.64 13.83 9.11
C LEU A 4 -1.36 14.84 8.22
N ARG A 5 -0.72 15.18 7.10
CA ARG A 5 -1.30 16.02 6.03
C ARG A 5 -1.53 15.18 4.77
N THR A 6 -2.64 15.42 4.11
CA THR A 6 -2.98 14.79 2.82
C THR A 6 -2.40 15.56 1.63
N THR A 7 -1.37 16.34 1.89
CA THR A 7 -0.57 17.08 0.90
C THR A 7 0.91 16.86 1.18
N ILE A 8 1.76 17.13 0.20
CA ILE A 8 3.21 17.16 0.35
C ILE A 8 3.66 18.53 -0.14
N ASP A 9 4.04 19.40 0.79
CA ASP A 9 4.49 20.76 0.47
C ASP A 9 5.97 20.79 0.01
N GLY A 10 6.69 19.66 0.23
CA GLY A 10 8.07 19.45 -0.15
C GLY A 10 8.81 18.60 0.87
N VAL A 11 9.87 17.93 0.42
CA VAL A 11 10.84 17.23 1.26
C VAL A 11 12.21 17.68 0.84
N THR A 12 13.02 18.17 1.79
CA THR A 12 14.30 18.79 1.49
C THR A 12 15.20 17.87 0.68
N GLY A 13 15.77 18.39 -0.43
CA GLY A 13 16.67 17.64 -1.29
C GLY A 13 16.00 16.68 -2.26
N PHE A 14 14.66 16.61 -2.30
CA PHE A 14 13.91 15.86 -3.31
C PHE A 14 13.24 16.80 -4.33
N GLN A 15 13.27 16.38 -5.58
CA GLN A 15 12.54 16.97 -6.69
C GLN A 15 11.73 15.90 -7.41
N VAL A 16 10.56 16.26 -7.89
CA VAL A 16 9.58 15.32 -8.46
C VAL A 16 8.95 15.89 -9.74
N ALA A 17 8.47 15.00 -10.59
CA ALA A 17 7.68 15.35 -11.75
C ALA A 17 6.71 14.23 -12.12
N GLY A 18 5.51 14.60 -12.55
CA GLY A 18 4.56 13.72 -13.22
C GLY A 18 4.25 14.27 -14.60
N VAL A 19 4.40 13.46 -15.67
CA VAL A 19 4.26 13.91 -17.06
C VAL A 19 3.40 12.95 -17.88
N HIS A 20 2.89 13.44 -19.01
CA HIS A 20 2.27 12.62 -20.04
C HIS A 20 3.31 12.17 -21.06
N ALA A 21 3.78 10.92 -20.94
CA ALA A 21 4.72 10.31 -21.87
C ALA A 21 4.04 9.68 -23.10
N GLY A 22 2.70 9.71 -23.16
CA GLY A 22 1.87 9.11 -24.24
C GLY A 22 1.72 7.61 -24.10
N LEU A 23 1.73 7.09 -22.87
CA LEU A 23 1.37 5.72 -22.54
C LEU A 23 -0.15 5.58 -22.41
N LYS A 24 -0.82 6.61 -21.88
CA LYS A 24 -2.29 6.74 -21.85
C LYS A 24 -2.78 7.49 -23.08
N LYS A 25 -4.04 7.24 -23.49
CA LYS A 25 -4.64 7.81 -24.72
C LYS A 25 -5.23 9.22 -24.51
N ASP A 26 -5.48 9.64 -23.27
CA ASP A 26 -6.33 10.75 -22.86
C ASP A 26 -5.56 11.92 -22.23
N ASP A 27 -4.32 12.15 -22.65
CA ASP A 27 -3.42 13.20 -22.12
C ASP A 27 -3.20 13.14 -20.57
N ALA A 28 -3.72 12.11 -19.89
CA ALA A 28 -3.51 11.91 -18.46
C ALA A 28 -2.03 11.57 -18.18
N LEU A 29 -1.54 12.04 -17.03
CA LEU A 29 -0.18 11.76 -16.60
C LEU A 29 0.03 10.24 -16.47
N ASP A 30 1.18 9.76 -16.93
CA ASP A 30 1.44 8.33 -17.09
C ASP A 30 2.91 7.92 -16.83
N PHE A 31 3.74 8.89 -16.48
CA PHE A 31 5.11 8.68 -16.07
C PHE A 31 5.48 9.62 -14.93
N SER A 32 6.21 9.12 -13.91
CA SER A 32 6.66 9.91 -12.78
C SER A 32 8.13 9.68 -12.49
N LEU A 33 8.80 10.75 -12.04
CA LEU A 33 10.20 10.74 -11.66
C LEU A 33 10.35 11.42 -10.29
N ILE A 34 11.05 10.75 -9.37
CA ILE A 34 11.45 11.26 -8.06
C ILE A 34 12.96 11.23 -8.00
N VAL A 35 13.61 12.34 -7.70
CA VAL A 35 15.06 12.49 -7.68
C VAL A 35 15.51 13.12 -6.37
N SER A 36 16.55 12.57 -5.78
CA SER A 36 17.28 13.20 -4.68
C SER A 36 18.51 13.94 -5.23
N ASP A 37 18.82 15.12 -4.70
CA ASP A 37 20.01 15.90 -5.03
C ASP A 37 21.32 15.26 -4.52
N ARG A 38 21.19 14.25 -3.64
CA ARG A 38 22.30 13.52 -3.00
C ARG A 38 22.01 12.04 -2.86
N PRO A 39 23.02 11.18 -2.56
CA PRO A 39 22.81 9.78 -2.28
C PRO A 39 21.87 9.56 -1.08
N CYS A 40 20.98 8.56 -1.20
CA CYS A 40 20.03 8.17 -0.16
C CYS A 40 20.40 6.80 0.39
N VAL A 41 20.30 6.65 1.71
CA VAL A 41 20.06 5.34 2.27
C VAL A 41 18.66 4.88 1.88
N SER A 42 18.52 3.66 1.39
CA SER A 42 17.22 3.14 1.00
C SER A 42 16.90 1.78 1.60
N ALA A 43 15.61 1.54 1.69
CA ALA A 43 15.03 0.23 1.99
C ALA A 43 13.93 -0.07 0.99
N ALA A 44 13.65 -1.35 0.76
CA ALA A 44 12.53 -1.77 -0.07
C ALA A 44 11.96 -3.11 0.40
N VAL A 45 10.65 -3.26 0.18
CA VAL A 45 9.94 -4.53 0.30
C VAL A 45 9.32 -4.86 -1.06
N PHE A 46 9.30 -6.15 -1.41
CA PHE A 46 8.93 -6.64 -2.73
C PHE A 46 7.91 -7.77 -2.64
N THR A 47 7.12 -7.92 -3.69
CA THR A 47 6.16 -9.02 -3.83
C THR A 47 6.80 -10.40 -3.65
N ARG A 48 6.07 -11.30 -3.00
CA ARG A 48 6.40 -12.72 -2.91
C ARG A 48 5.85 -13.56 -4.06
N ASN A 49 5.10 -12.95 -4.98
CA ASN A 49 4.65 -13.64 -6.18
C ASN A 49 5.86 -14.26 -6.90
N LEU A 50 5.74 -15.52 -7.30
CA LEU A 50 6.83 -16.21 -8.02
C LEU A 50 7.04 -15.65 -9.42
N VAL A 51 6.00 -15.11 -10.04
CA VAL A 51 6.04 -14.46 -11.37
C VAL A 51 6.37 -12.98 -11.18
N LYS A 52 7.60 -12.68 -10.71
CA LYS A 52 8.04 -11.30 -10.50
C LYS A 52 8.24 -10.57 -11.81
N ALA A 53 7.77 -9.33 -11.87
CA ALA A 53 8.02 -8.42 -12.98
C ALA A 53 9.52 -8.06 -13.08
N ALA A 54 9.98 -7.74 -14.30
CA ALA A 54 11.36 -7.35 -14.53
C ALA A 54 11.84 -6.16 -13.66
N PRO A 55 11.04 -5.09 -13.44
CA PRO A 55 11.42 -4.02 -12.52
C PRO A 55 11.70 -4.50 -11.09
N VAL A 56 10.91 -5.44 -10.59
CA VAL A 56 11.12 -6.00 -9.24
C VAL A 56 12.47 -6.68 -9.13
N LEU A 57 12.82 -7.53 -10.12
CA LEU A 57 14.09 -8.24 -10.15
C LEU A 57 15.29 -7.29 -10.25
N VAL A 58 15.20 -6.26 -11.11
CA VAL A 58 16.23 -5.22 -11.26
C VAL A 58 16.39 -4.45 -9.95
N ASN A 59 15.30 -4.04 -9.31
CA ASN A 59 15.37 -3.29 -8.05
C ASN A 59 15.92 -4.11 -6.89
N MET A 60 15.65 -5.41 -6.83
CA MET A 60 16.27 -6.32 -5.83
C MET A 60 17.79 -6.37 -6.01
N GLU A 61 18.30 -6.38 -7.25
CA GLU A 61 19.73 -6.33 -7.58
C GLU A 61 20.33 -4.98 -7.15
N HIS A 62 19.68 -3.87 -7.51
CA HIS A 62 20.11 -2.51 -7.20
C HIS A 62 20.16 -2.25 -5.69
N LEU A 63 19.13 -2.65 -4.95
CA LEU A 63 19.10 -2.53 -3.48
C LEU A 63 20.30 -3.26 -2.84
N ARG A 64 20.57 -4.49 -3.29
CA ARG A 64 21.64 -5.31 -2.74
C ARG A 64 23.04 -4.68 -2.96
N THR A 65 23.24 -3.99 -4.07
CA THR A 65 24.55 -3.44 -4.45
C THR A 65 24.71 -1.96 -4.10
N HIS A 66 23.64 -1.17 -4.16
CA HIS A 66 23.67 0.30 -4.04
C HIS A 66 22.62 0.87 -3.05
N GLY A 67 22.07 0.05 -2.17
CA GLY A 67 21.00 0.47 -1.25
C GLY A 67 21.35 1.65 -0.33
N ALA A 68 22.65 1.95 -0.13
CA ALA A 68 23.09 3.10 0.65
C ALA A 68 23.37 4.37 -0.20
N THR A 69 23.18 4.30 -1.53
CA THR A 69 23.54 5.39 -2.44
C THR A 69 22.51 5.66 -3.52
N MET A 70 21.24 5.26 -3.28
CA MET A 70 20.16 5.46 -4.25
C MET A 70 19.91 6.95 -4.54
N ARG A 71 19.50 7.25 -5.79
CA ARG A 71 19.32 8.62 -6.25
C ARG A 71 17.93 8.92 -6.80
N ALA A 72 17.24 7.95 -7.39
CA ALA A 72 15.97 8.20 -8.05
C ALA A 72 15.04 7.00 -8.08
N VAL A 73 13.75 7.30 -8.35
CA VAL A 73 12.71 6.34 -8.71
C VAL A 73 12.03 6.82 -9.99
N ALA A 74 12.05 5.99 -11.04
CA ALA A 74 11.34 6.24 -12.30
C ALA A 74 10.16 5.24 -12.41
N ILE A 75 8.96 5.75 -12.72
CA ILE A 75 7.71 4.97 -12.64
C ILE A 75 6.90 5.17 -13.91
N ASN A 76 6.55 4.09 -14.61
CA ASN A 76 5.62 4.13 -15.74
C ASN A 76 4.32 3.40 -15.44
N THR A 77 3.23 3.84 -16.11
CA THR A 77 1.93 3.18 -16.08
C THR A 77 1.59 2.46 -17.38
N LYS A 78 0.42 1.84 -17.49
CA LYS A 78 -0.17 1.10 -18.63
C LYS A 78 0.54 -0.21 -18.98
N HIS A 79 1.81 -0.38 -18.69
CA HIS A 79 2.59 -1.58 -19.00
C HIS A 79 3.30 -2.07 -17.73
N ALA A 80 2.94 -3.25 -17.24
CA ALA A 80 3.51 -3.83 -16.03
C ALA A 80 4.94 -4.32 -16.20
N ASN A 81 5.39 -4.56 -17.43
CA ASN A 81 6.67 -5.21 -17.73
C ASN A 81 6.84 -6.53 -16.95
N ALA A 82 5.75 -7.28 -16.83
CA ALA A 82 5.68 -8.60 -16.21
C ALA A 82 5.33 -9.64 -17.28
N GLY A 83 5.91 -10.84 -17.19
CA GLY A 83 5.75 -11.88 -18.22
C GLY A 83 6.35 -11.50 -19.58
N THR A 84 7.37 -10.66 -19.60
CA THR A 84 8.00 -10.07 -20.80
C THR A 84 9.38 -10.66 -21.14
N GLY A 85 9.81 -11.68 -20.38
CA GLY A 85 11.05 -12.44 -20.64
C GLY A 85 12.31 -11.59 -20.60
N ALA A 86 13.34 -12.02 -21.33
CA ALA A 86 14.64 -11.35 -21.35
C ALA A 86 14.57 -9.90 -21.89
N GLN A 87 13.65 -9.63 -22.83
CA GLN A 87 13.45 -8.27 -23.34
C GLN A 87 12.93 -7.33 -22.27
N GLY A 88 12.02 -7.81 -21.38
CA GLY A 88 11.52 -7.02 -20.25
C GLY A 88 12.63 -6.65 -19.28
N MET A 89 13.58 -7.55 -19.00
CA MET A 89 14.77 -7.27 -18.19
C MET A 89 15.66 -6.22 -18.84
N THR A 90 15.90 -6.33 -20.14
CA THR A 90 16.64 -5.34 -20.92
C THR A 90 15.95 -3.98 -20.86
N ASN A 91 14.64 -3.92 -21.04
CA ASN A 91 13.86 -2.68 -21.00
C ASN A 91 13.93 -2.01 -19.61
N ALA A 92 13.81 -2.78 -18.52
CA ALA A 92 13.90 -2.25 -17.16
C ALA A 92 15.29 -1.67 -16.86
N ARG A 93 16.36 -2.37 -17.25
CA ARG A 93 17.74 -1.85 -17.11
C ARG A 93 17.98 -0.61 -17.99
N THR A 94 17.44 -0.59 -19.22
CA THR A 94 17.53 0.56 -20.10
C THR A 94 16.81 1.79 -19.52
N MET A 95 15.64 1.59 -18.91
CA MET A 95 14.94 2.66 -18.20
C MET A 95 15.78 3.24 -17.04
N ALA A 96 16.43 2.37 -16.25
CA ALA A 96 17.36 2.80 -15.20
C ALA A 96 18.57 3.56 -15.77
N GLN A 97 19.18 3.05 -16.84
CA GLN A 97 20.31 3.69 -17.53
C GLN A 97 19.95 5.09 -18.04
N TRP A 98 18.85 5.23 -18.79
CA TRP A 98 18.45 6.53 -19.34
C TRP A 98 18.09 7.54 -18.26
N THR A 99 17.52 7.09 -17.14
CA THR A 99 17.27 7.95 -15.99
C THR A 99 18.59 8.39 -15.34
N ALA A 100 19.52 7.47 -15.13
CA ALA A 100 20.82 7.73 -14.55
C ALA A 100 21.64 8.74 -15.39
N ASP A 101 21.61 8.58 -16.74
CA ASP A 101 22.27 9.50 -17.67
C ASP A 101 21.76 10.95 -17.51
N LYS A 102 20.45 11.13 -17.23
CA LYS A 102 19.85 12.47 -17.06
C LYS A 102 20.24 13.13 -15.75
N ILE A 103 20.32 12.36 -14.66
CA ILE A 103 20.61 12.90 -13.31
C ILE A 103 22.08 12.74 -12.90
N THR A 104 22.91 12.23 -13.78
CA THR A 104 24.38 12.04 -13.59
C THR A 104 24.67 11.15 -12.38
N CYS A 105 24.22 9.89 -12.45
CA CYS A 105 24.51 8.87 -11.45
C CYS A 105 24.73 7.49 -12.11
N GLU A 106 24.97 6.46 -11.33
CA GLU A 106 25.08 5.09 -11.84
C GLU A 106 23.68 4.48 -12.04
N PRO A 107 23.47 3.62 -13.07
CA PRO A 107 22.17 2.99 -13.32
C PRO A 107 21.62 2.21 -12.12
N GLN A 108 22.52 1.61 -11.34
CA GLN A 108 22.17 0.84 -10.13
C GLN A 108 21.69 1.73 -8.98
N GLN A 109 21.84 3.04 -9.08
CA GLN A 109 21.32 4.02 -8.12
C GLN A 109 19.88 4.49 -8.46
N VAL A 110 19.24 3.86 -9.44
CA VAL A 110 17.89 4.18 -9.89
C VAL A 110 16.96 2.99 -9.66
N TYR A 111 15.90 3.18 -8.90
CA TYR A 111 14.77 2.25 -8.90
C TYR A 111 13.89 2.50 -10.12
N VAL A 112 13.39 1.41 -10.71
CA VAL A 112 12.41 1.44 -11.80
C VAL A 112 11.15 0.73 -11.37
N MET A 113 10.00 1.32 -11.63
CA MET A 113 8.70 0.73 -11.31
C MET A 113 7.80 0.77 -12.53
N SER A 114 7.01 -0.28 -12.71
CA SER A 114 6.04 -0.39 -13.80
C SER A 114 4.72 -0.91 -13.26
N THR A 115 3.61 -0.43 -13.81
CA THR A 115 2.27 -0.92 -13.48
C THR A 115 1.35 -0.86 -14.69
N GLY A 116 0.37 -1.76 -14.77
CA GLY A 116 -0.60 -1.86 -15.87
C GLY A 116 -0.73 -3.28 -16.41
N VAL A 117 -0.91 -3.42 -17.72
CA VAL A 117 -1.18 -4.73 -18.36
C VAL A 117 0.04 -5.64 -18.32
N ILE A 118 -0.18 -6.89 -17.90
CA ILE A 118 0.80 -7.98 -17.91
C ILE A 118 0.96 -8.53 -19.34
N GLY A 119 2.18 -8.93 -19.73
CA GLY A 119 2.49 -9.58 -21.00
C GLY A 119 2.77 -8.62 -22.16
N THR A 120 2.71 -7.31 -21.92
CA THR A 120 3.02 -6.30 -22.95
C THR A 120 4.42 -5.69 -22.73
N GLN A 121 5.18 -5.54 -23.81
CA GLN A 121 6.48 -4.89 -23.77
C GLN A 121 6.37 -3.39 -23.52
N LEU A 122 7.35 -2.80 -22.83
CA LEU A 122 7.41 -1.36 -22.66
C LEU A 122 7.61 -0.67 -24.03
N PRO A 123 6.82 0.36 -24.37
CA PRO A 123 7.07 1.20 -25.53
C PRO A 123 8.25 2.14 -25.24
N MET A 124 9.47 1.69 -25.49
CA MET A 124 10.69 2.34 -25.04
C MET A 124 10.88 3.76 -25.57
N SER A 125 10.32 4.12 -26.73
CA SER A 125 10.30 5.50 -27.23
C SER A 125 9.50 6.43 -26.29
N ASN A 126 8.34 5.97 -25.78
CA ASN A 126 7.54 6.73 -24.83
C ASN A 126 8.24 6.81 -23.46
N ILE A 127 8.85 5.71 -23.00
CA ILE A 127 9.64 5.71 -21.76
C ILE A 127 10.76 6.74 -21.82
N LYS A 128 11.53 6.77 -22.94
CA LYS A 128 12.60 7.76 -23.13
C LYS A 128 12.07 9.19 -23.09
N ARG A 129 10.97 9.45 -23.81
CA ARG A 129 10.28 10.76 -23.81
C ARG A 129 9.83 11.14 -22.41
N GLY A 130 9.22 10.21 -21.64
CA GLY A 130 8.78 10.43 -20.27
C GLY A 130 9.93 10.83 -19.35
N ILE A 131 11.07 10.15 -19.43
CA ILE A 131 12.28 10.48 -18.66
C ILE A 131 12.78 11.89 -19.01
N GLU A 132 12.85 12.21 -20.30
CA GLU A 132 13.33 13.52 -20.78
C GLU A 132 12.42 14.66 -20.31
N MET A 133 11.09 14.49 -20.47
CA MET A 133 10.11 15.50 -20.05
C MET A 133 10.09 15.65 -18.51
N ALA A 134 10.09 14.54 -17.77
CA ALA A 134 10.06 14.57 -16.32
C ALA A 134 11.33 15.23 -15.77
N HIS A 135 12.49 14.94 -16.31
CA HIS A 135 13.73 15.60 -15.90
C HIS A 135 13.70 17.12 -16.14
N GLN A 136 13.14 17.58 -17.27
CA GLN A 136 12.99 19.02 -17.56
C GLN A 136 11.98 19.74 -16.65
N GLN A 137 11.02 18.99 -16.08
CA GLN A 137 9.92 19.50 -15.23
C GLN A 137 10.12 19.20 -13.74
N LEU A 138 11.32 18.74 -13.33
CA LEU A 138 11.60 18.49 -11.91
C LEU A 138 11.34 19.73 -11.06
N GLY A 139 10.55 19.54 -10.00
CA GLY A 139 10.13 20.59 -9.08
C GLY A 139 9.53 20.00 -7.80
N GLN A 140 8.42 20.58 -7.31
CA GLN A 140 7.77 20.16 -6.06
C GLN A 140 6.31 19.72 -6.27
N ASP A 141 5.90 19.41 -7.51
CA ASP A 141 4.53 19.01 -7.78
C ASP A 141 4.30 17.50 -7.46
N TRP A 142 4.17 17.20 -6.18
CA TRP A 142 3.87 15.87 -5.68
C TRP A 142 2.49 15.37 -6.13
N MET A 143 1.54 16.28 -6.35
CA MET A 143 0.21 15.93 -6.84
C MET A 143 0.27 15.39 -8.27
N ALA A 144 0.98 16.06 -9.17
CA ALA A 144 1.21 15.56 -10.52
C ALA A 144 1.98 14.24 -10.51
N THR A 145 2.97 14.10 -9.61
CA THR A 145 3.74 12.86 -9.44
C THR A 145 2.85 11.70 -8.98
N ALA A 146 1.96 11.93 -8.00
CA ALA A 146 1.01 10.91 -7.55
C ALA A 146 0.00 10.54 -8.65
N ARG A 147 -0.47 11.50 -9.45
CA ARG A 147 -1.34 11.23 -10.62
C ARG A 147 -0.64 10.43 -11.71
N GLY A 148 0.67 10.66 -11.92
CA GLY A 148 1.46 9.99 -12.94
C GLY A 148 1.67 8.48 -12.71
N ILE A 149 1.40 7.98 -11.51
CA ILE A 149 1.50 6.54 -11.18
C ILE A 149 0.16 5.82 -11.14
N MET A 150 -0.98 6.52 -11.24
CA MET A 150 -2.33 5.95 -11.18
C MET A 150 -2.62 5.07 -12.40
N THR A 151 -3.45 4.04 -12.20
CA THR A 151 -4.00 3.19 -13.27
C THR A 151 -5.52 3.24 -13.29
N THR A 152 -6.18 2.39 -12.51
CA THR A 152 -7.63 2.38 -12.26
C THR A 152 -8.02 3.19 -11.04
N ASP A 153 -7.05 3.77 -10.37
CA ASP A 153 -7.25 4.67 -9.22
C ASP A 153 -8.17 5.84 -9.60
N THR A 154 -9.10 6.22 -8.73
CA THR A 154 -10.02 7.34 -8.96
C THR A 154 -9.47 8.66 -8.41
N TYR A 155 -8.55 8.61 -7.44
CA TYR A 155 -7.87 9.77 -6.88
C TYR A 155 -6.41 9.49 -6.52
N PRO A 156 -5.53 10.53 -6.54
CA PRO A 156 -4.14 10.39 -6.14
C PRO A 156 -4.00 10.22 -4.63
N LYS A 157 -3.14 9.29 -4.21
CA LYS A 157 -2.90 8.95 -2.80
C LYS A 157 -1.53 9.45 -2.40
N LEU A 158 -1.50 10.47 -1.55
CA LEU A 158 -0.28 11.09 -1.05
C LEU A 158 -0.50 11.63 0.36
N ALA A 159 0.57 11.64 1.16
CA ALA A 159 0.54 12.21 2.50
C ALA A 159 1.95 12.59 2.97
N SER A 160 2.02 13.43 4.00
CA SER A 160 3.27 13.78 4.68
C SER A 160 3.07 13.97 6.18
N ILE A 161 4.15 13.80 6.91
CA ILE A 161 4.25 14.07 8.35
C ILE A 161 5.56 14.81 8.59
N THR A 162 5.50 15.93 9.29
CA THR A 162 6.69 16.63 9.79
C THR A 162 6.88 16.32 11.26
N VAL A 163 8.03 15.77 11.61
CA VAL A 163 8.40 15.42 12.98
C VAL A 163 9.30 16.50 13.55
N GLN A 164 8.88 17.09 14.67
CA GLN A 164 9.65 18.09 15.40
C GLN A 164 10.59 17.40 16.40
N THR A 165 11.83 17.82 16.41
CA THR A 165 12.84 17.36 17.39
C THR A 165 13.49 18.55 18.09
N ALA A 166 14.25 18.31 19.13
CA ALA A 166 15.01 19.39 19.80
C ALA A 166 16.10 20.02 18.89
N ARG A 167 16.51 19.30 17.81
CA ARG A 167 17.56 19.73 16.87
C ARG A 167 17.01 20.32 15.57
N GLY A 168 15.71 20.41 15.41
CA GLY A 168 15.02 20.86 14.21
C GLY A 168 13.90 19.90 13.80
N ALA A 169 13.55 19.89 12.53
CA ALA A 169 12.49 19.04 12.02
C ALA A 169 12.95 18.23 10.79
N TYR A 170 12.31 17.09 10.58
CA TYR A 170 12.41 16.33 9.34
C TYR A 170 11.01 15.95 8.84
N THR A 171 10.90 15.66 7.56
CA THR A 171 9.65 15.28 6.92
C THR A 171 9.73 13.85 6.41
N ILE A 172 8.65 13.09 6.60
CA ILE A 172 8.41 11.82 5.94
C ILE A 172 7.21 12.04 5.02
N ALA A 173 7.34 11.71 3.74
CA ALA A 173 6.27 11.85 2.77
C ALA A 173 6.17 10.59 1.91
N GLY A 174 4.98 10.31 1.41
CA GLY A 174 4.76 9.14 0.58
C GLY A 174 3.66 9.32 -0.44
N ILE A 175 3.83 8.64 -1.57
CA ILE A 175 2.79 8.45 -2.59
C ILE A 175 2.56 6.97 -2.78
N THR A 176 1.33 6.59 -3.08
CA THR A 176 0.98 5.21 -3.40
C THR A 176 -0.09 5.14 -4.48
N LYS A 177 -0.16 4.02 -5.19
CA LYS A 177 -1.23 3.70 -6.12
C LYS A 177 -1.71 2.26 -5.91
N GLY A 178 -2.97 2.05 -6.21
CA GLY A 178 -3.62 0.75 -6.21
C GLY A 178 -5.13 0.89 -6.03
N ALA A 179 -5.90 0.07 -6.76
CA ALA A 179 -7.34 -0.02 -6.68
C ALA A 179 -7.83 -1.45 -6.97
N GLY A 180 -7.12 -2.22 -7.80
CA GLY A 180 -7.35 -3.65 -8.08
C GLY A 180 -6.06 -4.45 -8.03
N MET A 181 -6.21 -5.80 -7.99
CA MET A 181 -5.14 -6.77 -7.74
C MET A 181 -4.43 -6.47 -6.41
N ILE A 182 -5.23 -6.37 -5.31
CA ILE A 182 -4.79 -5.95 -3.98
C ILE A 182 -5.07 -7.04 -2.94
N ALA A 183 -4.07 -7.87 -2.66
CA ALA A 183 -3.96 -8.74 -1.49
C ALA A 183 -2.49 -8.93 -1.13
N PRO A 184 -1.87 -7.99 -0.43
CA PRO A 184 -0.44 -8.00 -0.20
C PRO A 184 0.00 -9.15 0.72
N ASN A 185 0.93 -9.93 0.19
CA ASN A 185 1.81 -10.76 1.00
C ASN A 185 3.24 -10.24 0.80
N MET A 186 3.59 -9.12 1.46
CA MET A 186 4.76 -8.27 1.27
C MET A 186 4.64 -7.31 0.07
N ALA A 187 3.58 -6.50 0.04
CA ALA A 187 3.22 -5.38 -0.84
C ALA A 187 2.48 -5.74 -2.15
N THR A 188 1.19 -5.29 -2.29
CA THR A 188 0.41 -5.39 -3.54
C THR A 188 0.05 -4.01 -4.07
N MET A 189 1.05 -3.18 -4.38
CA MET A 189 0.88 -1.81 -4.86
C MET A 189 2.25 -1.20 -5.17
N LEU A 190 2.29 -0.05 -5.79
CA LEU A 190 3.50 0.75 -5.86
C LEU A 190 3.44 1.85 -4.80
N GLY A 191 4.44 1.89 -3.93
CA GLY A 191 4.61 2.93 -2.93
C GLY A 191 6.02 3.50 -2.95
N VAL A 192 6.12 4.81 -2.83
CA VAL A 192 7.40 5.49 -2.63
C VAL A 192 7.28 6.35 -1.38
N VAL A 193 8.16 6.12 -0.43
CA VAL A 193 8.34 6.93 0.77
C VAL A 193 9.66 7.67 0.65
N VAL A 194 9.67 8.94 0.95
CA VAL A 194 10.89 9.76 1.02
C VAL A 194 10.98 10.45 2.36
N THR A 195 12.20 10.67 2.83
CA THR A 195 12.46 11.45 4.05
C THR A 195 13.80 12.18 3.94
N ASP A 196 13.85 13.38 4.51
CA ASP A 196 15.08 14.13 4.67
C ASP A 196 15.81 13.85 6.00
N ALA A 197 15.30 12.95 6.84
CA ALA A 197 16.03 12.43 8.00
C ALA A 197 17.27 11.62 7.58
N ASP A 198 18.31 11.67 8.40
CA ASP A 198 19.53 10.85 8.21
C ASP A 198 19.37 9.52 8.94
N LEU A 199 19.25 8.43 8.15
CA LEU A 199 19.00 7.09 8.63
C LEU A 199 20.21 6.17 8.44
N GLN A 200 20.43 5.29 9.41
CA GLN A 200 21.35 4.16 9.22
C GLN A 200 20.68 3.06 8.36
N PRO A 201 21.42 2.40 7.45
CA PRO A 201 20.85 1.39 6.54
C PRO A 201 20.08 0.27 7.24
N ALA A 202 20.61 -0.25 8.34
CA ALA A 202 19.95 -1.32 9.10
C ALA A 202 18.61 -0.85 9.69
N PHE A 203 18.55 0.38 10.23
CA PHE A 203 17.33 0.95 10.77
C PHE A 203 16.30 1.25 9.66
N ALA A 204 16.73 1.81 8.54
CA ALA A 204 15.84 2.07 7.40
C ALA A 204 15.15 0.78 6.92
N HIS A 205 15.91 -0.32 6.79
CA HIS A 205 15.37 -1.62 6.43
C HIS A 205 14.38 -2.17 7.48
N GLN A 206 14.75 -2.12 8.75
CA GLN A 206 13.89 -2.56 9.86
C GLN A 206 12.59 -1.74 9.91
N ALA A 207 12.69 -0.41 9.84
CA ALA A 207 11.55 0.49 9.92
C ALA A 207 10.54 0.23 8.77
N LEU A 208 11.03 0.13 7.52
CA LEU A 208 10.15 -0.15 6.39
C LEU A 208 9.52 -1.55 6.48
N SER A 209 10.26 -2.56 6.90
CA SER A 209 9.73 -3.93 7.04
C SER A 209 8.65 -3.99 8.13
N THR A 210 8.88 -3.31 9.26
CA THR A 210 7.92 -3.22 10.38
C THR A 210 6.64 -2.53 9.93
N THR A 211 6.76 -1.36 9.33
CA THR A 211 5.58 -0.60 8.90
C THR A 211 4.80 -1.31 7.78
N ALA A 212 5.47 -1.97 6.83
CA ALA A 212 4.80 -2.72 5.77
C ALA A 212 3.95 -3.88 6.33
N ARG A 213 4.41 -4.53 7.42
CA ARG A 213 3.69 -5.63 8.08
C ARG A 213 2.37 -5.18 8.69
N ILE A 214 2.30 -3.97 9.24
CA ILE A 214 1.11 -3.45 9.95
C ILE A 214 0.23 -2.54 9.09
N SER A 215 0.67 -2.18 7.89
CA SER A 215 -0.04 -1.29 6.97
C SER A 215 -0.36 -2.00 5.65
N TYR A 216 0.53 -1.98 4.68
CA TYR A 216 0.29 -2.55 3.34
C TYR A 216 -0.02 -4.05 3.35
N ASN A 217 0.55 -4.84 4.27
CA ASN A 217 0.21 -6.27 4.41
C ASN A 217 -1.09 -6.52 5.18
N ARG A 218 -1.86 -5.47 5.46
CA ARG A 218 -3.14 -5.54 6.18
C ARG A 218 -4.32 -5.06 5.34
N ILE A 219 -4.16 -4.98 4.01
CA ILE A 219 -5.24 -4.57 3.10
C ILE A 219 -5.62 -5.70 2.14
N VAL A 220 -6.89 -5.76 1.75
CA VAL A 220 -7.41 -6.70 0.75
C VAL A 220 -8.50 -6.00 -0.06
N VAL A 221 -8.38 -5.99 -1.40
CA VAL A 221 -9.46 -5.58 -2.30
C VAL A 221 -10.10 -6.81 -2.96
N ASP A 222 -9.34 -7.63 -3.65
CA ASP A 222 -9.86 -8.77 -4.44
C ASP A 222 -9.20 -10.12 -4.11
N GLY A 223 -8.17 -10.12 -3.30
CA GLY A 223 -7.47 -11.35 -2.89
C GLY A 223 -6.33 -11.76 -3.82
N ASP A 224 -6.02 -10.98 -4.87
CA ASP A 224 -4.98 -11.28 -5.83
C ASP A 224 -3.67 -10.55 -5.52
N THR A 225 -2.56 -11.29 -5.45
CA THR A 225 -1.21 -10.74 -5.23
C THR A 225 -0.55 -10.41 -6.58
N SER A 226 -0.16 -9.16 -6.78
CA SER A 226 0.42 -8.67 -8.03
C SER A 226 1.86 -9.16 -8.26
N THR A 227 2.28 -9.11 -9.52
CA THR A 227 3.64 -9.41 -9.98
C THR A 227 4.63 -8.25 -9.77
N ASN A 228 4.12 -7.05 -9.50
CA ASN A 228 4.90 -5.79 -9.56
C ASN A 228 5.10 -5.10 -8.23
N ASP A 229 4.47 -5.59 -7.16
CA ASP A 229 4.36 -4.84 -5.92
C ASP A 229 5.68 -4.56 -5.27
N MET A 230 5.85 -3.32 -4.88
CA MET A 230 6.98 -2.88 -4.10
C MET A 230 6.68 -1.57 -3.37
N VAL A 231 7.25 -1.42 -2.20
CA VAL A 231 7.38 -0.15 -1.50
C VAL A 231 8.86 0.14 -1.33
N VAL A 232 9.30 1.30 -1.76
CA VAL A 232 10.68 1.77 -1.56
C VAL A 232 10.68 2.99 -0.64
N MET A 233 11.70 3.08 0.19
CA MET A 233 11.97 4.26 1.01
C MET A 233 13.35 4.81 0.68
N LEU A 234 13.44 6.14 0.51
CA LEU A 234 14.68 6.87 0.29
C LEU A 234 14.87 7.91 1.40
N ALA A 235 16.00 7.87 2.10
CA ALA A 235 16.38 8.80 3.15
C ALA A 235 17.66 9.52 2.74
N ASN A 236 17.59 10.83 2.47
CA ASN A 236 18.69 11.59 1.93
C ASN A 236 19.51 12.39 2.98
N GLY A 237 19.05 12.46 4.23
CA GLY A 237 19.74 13.14 5.31
C GLY A 237 19.82 14.67 5.18
N ALA A 238 19.02 15.27 4.30
CA ALA A 238 19.12 16.71 3.99
C ALA A 238 18.71 17.61 5.17
N SER A 239 17.91 17.13 6.12
CA SER A 239 17.56 17.85 7.35
C SER A 239 18.74 17.95 8.33
N ALA A 240 19.79 17.15 8.15
CA ALA A 240 20.90 16.96 9.10
C ALA A 240 20.43 16.43 10.49
N ILE A 241 19.26 15.83 10.58
CA ILE A 241 18.76 15.19 11.80
C ILE A 241 19.05 13.69 11.72
N THR A 242 20.09 13.25 12.42
CA THR A 242 20.43 11.83 12.59
C THR A 242 19.68 11.26 13.79
N LEU A 243 19.04 10.09 13.62
CA LEU A 243 18.26 9.42 14.68
C LEU A 243 19.18 8.58 15.58
N GLU A 244 19.70 9.18 16.63
CA GLU A 244 20.72 8.57 17.49
C GLU A 244 20.12 7.74 18.61
N SER A 245 19.06 8.25 19.27
CA SER A 245 18.44 7.60 20.42
C SER A 245 17.37 6.60 20.04
N ALA A 246 17.02 5.71 20.96
CA ALA A 246 15.89 4.80 20.82
C ALA A 246 14.56 5.55 20.69
N ASP A 247 14.39 6.65 21.45
CA ASP A 247 13.18 7.46 21.42
C ASP A 247 13.00 8.17 20.08
N GLU A 248 14.06 8.71 19.48
CA GLU A 248 14.00 9.32 18.14
C GLU A 248 13.65 8.30 17.07
N ARG A 249 14.23 7.10 17.15
CA ARG A 249 13.86 5.98 16.25
C ARG A 249 12.42 5.52 16.44
N ALA A 250 11.93 5.47 17.68
CA ALA A 250 10.52 5.14 17.96
C ALA A 250 9.57 6.23 17.43
N GLN A 251 9.95 7.50 17.55
CA GLN A 251 9.18 8.62 16.97
C GLN A 251 9.11 8.55 15.44
N PHE A 252 10.24 8.24 14.79
CA PHE A 252 10.28 8.03 13.34
C PHE A 252 9.39 6.85 12.92
N GLN A 253 9.49 5.71 13.63
CA GLN A 253 8.67 4.53 13.36
C GLN A 253 7.19 4.85 13.49
N LEU A 254 6.76 5.53 14.56
CA LEU A 254 5.37 5.93 14.76
C LEU A 254 4.86 6.84 13.62
N ALA A 255 5.67 7.80 13.19
CA ALA A 255 5.32 8.68 12.08
C ALA A 255 5.23 7.90 10.75
N LEU A 256 6.18 7.01 10.49
CA LEU A 256 6.17 6.14 9.32
C LEU A 256 4.95 5.20 9.32
N ASP A 257 4.63 4.59 10.46
CA ASP A 257 3.47 3.71 10.63
C ASP A 257 2.15 4.46 10.39
N THR A 258 2.04 5.68 10.91
CA THR A 258 0.88 6.54 10.69
C THR A 258 0.71 6.89 9.21
N LEU A 259 1.79 7.30 8.54
CA LEU A 259 1.79 7.64 7.11
C LEU A 259 1.39 6.45 6.24
N THR A 260 2.05 5.31 6.44
CA THR A 260 1.85 4.13 5.58
C THR A 260 0.51 3.46 5.85
N THR A 261 -0.01 3.49 7.09
CA THR A 261 -1.36 3.03 7.40
C THR A 261 -2.41 3.87 6.68
N TYR A 262 -2.29 5.20 6.71
CA TYR A 262 -3.17 6.08 5.95
C TYR A 262 -3.13 5.77 4.45
N LEU A 263 -1.93 5.64 3.86
CA LEU A 263 -1.77 5.33 2.43
C LEU A 263 -2.35 3.95 2.07
N ALA A 264 -2.15 2.94 2.91
CA ALA A 264 -2.71 1.61 2.72
C ALA A 264 -4.25 1.61 2.78
N GLN A 265 -4.83 2.30 3.74
CA GLN A 265 -6.29 2.46 3.84
C GLN A 265 -6.85 3.24 2.64
N ALA A 266 -6.13 4.26 2.13
CA ALA A 266 -6.52 5.00 0.94
C ALA A 266 -6.61 4.10 -0.30
N VAL A 267 -5.77 3.05 -0.41
CA VAL A 267 -5.88 2.04 -1.47
C VAL A 267 -7.18 1.24 -1.36
N VAL A 268 -7.56 0.80 -0.16
CA VAL A 268 -8.81 0.05 0.06
C VAL A 268 -10.05 0.92 -0.21
N ARG A 269 -10.01 2.20 0.21
CA ARG A 269 -11.10 3.16 -0.03
C ARG A 269 -11.31 3.49 -1.49
N ASP A 270 -10.30 3.25 -2.32
CA ASP A 270 -10.31 3.44 -3.77
C ASP A 270 -10.38 2.11 -4.52
N GLY A 271 -10.75 1.03 -3.84
CA GLY A 271 -10.92 -0.29 -4.45
C GLY A 271 -11.88 -0.24 -5.64
N GLU A 272 -11.59 -0.99 -6.70
CA GLU A 272 -12.42 -1.01 -7.91
C GLU A 272 -13.87 -1.38 -7.58
N GLY A 273 -14.80 -0.46 -7.83
CA GLY A 273 -16.23 -0.63 -7.55
C GLY A 273 -16.60 -0.61 -6.06
N VAL A 274 -15.74 -0.13 -5.17
CA VAL A 274 -15.99 -0.07 -3.73
C VAL A 274 -17.20 0.81 -3.39
N THR A 275 -18.02 0.35 -2.43
CA THR A 275 -19.07 1.15 -1.81
C THR A 275 -18.93 1.25 -0.30
N LYS A 276 -18.13 0.34 0.32
CA LYS A 276 -17.93 0.26 1.77
C LYS A 276 -16.49 -0.02 2.14
N PHE A 277 -16.02 0.68 3.17
CA PHE A 277 -14.75 0.42 3.85
C PHE A 277 -14.99 -0.44 5.09
N ILE A 278 -14.29 -1.57 5.21
CA ILE A 278 -14.56 -2.55 6.25
C ILE A 278 -13.26 -2.81 7.01
N THR A 279 -13.32 -2.65 8.33
CA THR A 279 -12.24 -3.03 9.24
C THR A 279 -12.58 -4.39 9.85
N ILE A 280 -11.75 -5.40 9.62
CA ILE A 280 -11.83 -6.72 10.26
C ILE A 280 -10.80 -6.76 11.39
N ASP A 281 -11.26 -6.80 12.60
CA ASP A 281 -10.48 -6.84 13.83
C ASP A 281 -10.63 -8.20 14.50
N VAL A 282 -9.62 -9.04 14.42
CA VAL A 282 -9.56 -10.32 15.13
C VAL A 282 -8.70 -10.12 16.36
N CYS A 283 -9.28 -10.32 17.54
CA CYS A 283 -8.62 -10.16 18.84
C CYS A 283 -8.81 -11.41 19.71
N GLY A 284 -8.16 -11.40 20.89
CA GLY A 284 -8.24 -12.55 21.79
C GLY A 284 -7.55 -13.80 21.24
N ALA A 285 -6.63 -13.69 20.33
CA ALA A 285 -5.84 -14.79 19.77
C ALA A 285 -4.63 -15.10 20.66
N THR A 286 -4.09 -16.30 20.52
CA THR A 286 -2.83 -16.71 21.20
C THR A 286 -1.58 -16.21 20.47
N ASP A 287 -1.71 -15.87 19.18
CA ASP A 287 -0.62 -15.41 18.30
C ASP A 287 -1.13 -14.36 17.31
N GLU A 288 -0.36 -13.29 17.07
CA GLU A 288 -0.71 -12.21 16.13
C GLU A 288 -0.82 -12.73 14.69
N GLN A 289 0.00 -13.72 14.28
CA GLN A 289 -0.03 -14.27 12.93
C GLN A 289 -1.32 -15.07 12.69
N ASP A 290 -1.80 -15.78 13.71
CA ASP A 290 -3.07 -16.50 13.66
C ASP A 290 -4.25 -15.54 13.57
N ALA A 291 -4.27 -14.49 14.38
CA ALA A 291 -5.25 -13.41 14.26
C ALA A 291 -5.25 -12.81 12.85
N GLN A 292 -4.07 -12.52 12.31
CA GLN A 292 -3.91 -11.99 10.96
C GLN A 292 -4.43 -12.96 9.89
N ARG A 293 -4.14 -14.26 10.01
CA ARG A 293 -4.58 -15.28 9.06
C ARG A 293 -6.09 -15.40 9.01
N ILE A 294 -6.75 -15.37 10.17
CA ILE A 294 -8.21 -15.37 10.28
C ILE A 294 -8.76 -14.09 9.63
N ALA A 295 -8.26 -12.92 10.02
CA ALA A 295 -8.71 -11.64 9.50
C ALA A 295 -8.57 -11.55 7.96
N HIS A 296 -7.43 -11.99 7.40
CA HIS A 296 -7.22 -12.07 5.96
C HIS A 296 -8.19 -13.02 5.26
N THR A 297 -8.47 -14.18 5.87
CA THR A 297 -9.38 -15.16 5.29
C THR A 297 -10.82 -14.63 5.23
N ILE A 298 -11.24 -13.88 6.24
CA ILE A 298 -12.53 -13.18 6.26
C ILE A 298 -12.54 -12.07 5.18
N ALA A 299 -11.51 -11.22 5.17
CA ALA A 299 -11.38 -10.06 4.27
C ALA A 299 -11.34 -10.45 2.78
N ALA A 300 -10.75 -11.61 2.44
CA ALA A 300 -10.63 -12.12 1.08
C ALA A 300 -11.82 -13.00 0.65
N SER A 301 -12.82 -13.24 1.50
CA SER A 301 -13.94 -14.11 1.19
C SER A 301 -14.96 -13.43 0.27
N PRO A 302 -15.18 -13.90 -0.97
CA PRO A 302 -16.19 -13.32 -1.87
C PRO A 302 -17.60 -13.34 -1.25
N LEU A 303 -17.96 -14.40 -0.52
CA LEU A 303 -19.27 -14.50 0.14
C LEU A 303 -19.44 -13.45 1.24
N VAL A 304 -18.39 -13.16 2.00
CA VAL A 304 -18.41 -12.08 3.01
C VAL A 304 -18.51 -10.72 2.34
N LYS A 305 -17.67 -10.46 1.32
CA LYS A 305 -17.64 -9.17 0.61
C LYS A 305 -18.95 -8.86 -0.11
N THR A 306 -19.61 -9.87 -0.72
CA THR A 306 -20.92 -9.70 -1.36
C THR A 306 -22.05 -9.53 -0.34
N ALA A 307 -21.94 -10.09 0.88
CA ALA A 307 -22.90 -9.81 1.95
C ALA A 307 -22.83 -8.33 2.37
N PHE A 308 -21.63 -7.77 2.54
CA PHE A 308 -21.46 -6.35 2.82
C PHE A 308 -22.05 -5.47 1.72
N TYR A 309 -21.81 -5.79 0.44
CA TYR A 309 -22.40 -5.07 -0.69
C TYR A 309 -23.92 -5.10 -0.66
N GLY A 310 -24.51 -6.27 -0.34
CA GLY A 310 -25.95 -6.48 -0.27
C GLY A 310 -26.61 -5.97 1.01
N ASN A 311 -25.90 -5.29 1.91
CA ASN A 311 -26.39 -4.88 3.23
C ASN A 311 -26.94 -6.04 4.08
N ASP A 312 -26.35 -7.23 3.94
CA ASP A 312 -26.70 -8.44 4.68
C ASP A 312 -25.73 -8.64 5.86
N ALA A 313 -26.22 -8.48 7.10
CA ALA A 313 -25.43 -8.69 8.31
C ALA A 313 -25.14 -10.19 8.55
N ASN A 314 -24.55 -10.83 7.56
CA ASN A 314 -24.36 -12.28 7.49
C ASN A 314 -23.20 -12.77 8.35
N TRP A 315 -23.44 -12.86 9.65
CA TRP A 315 -22.51 -13.38 10.63
C TRP A 315 -22.04 -14.81 10.28
N GLY A 316 -22.94 -15.63 9.71
CA GLY A 316 -22.63 -17.02 9.35
C GLY A 316 -21.54 -17.14 8.29
N ARG A 317 -21.51 -16.27 7.27
CA ARG A 317 -20.44 -16.24 6.27
C ARG A 317 -19.09 -15.83 6.87
N ILE A 318 -19.10 -14.91 7.84
CA ILE A 318 -17.88 -14.47 8.54
C ILE A 318 -17.33 -15.62 9.39
N MET A 319 -18.17 -16.29 10.20
CA MET A 319 -17.74 -17.43 11.01
C MET A 319 -17.26 -18.60 10.14
N ALA A 320 -17.95 -18.88 9.03
CA ALA A 320 -17.51 -19.90 8.07
C ALA A 320 -16.15 -19.55 7.42
N ALA A 321 -15.91 -18.26 7.13
CA ALA A 321 -14.61 -17.82 6.63
C ALA A 321 -13.52 -17.93 7.70
N ALA A 322 -13.79 -17.56 8.94
CA ALA A 322 -12.86 -17.72 10.06
C ALA A 322 -12.50 -19.20 10.27
N GLY A 323 -13.49 -20.10 10.26
CA GLY A 323 -13.28 -21.55 10.49
C GLY A 323 -12.43 -22.24 9.42
N ARG A 324 -12.30 -21.66 8.20
CA ARG A 324 -11.44 -22.20 7.14
C ARG A 324 -10.03 -21.58 7.07
N ALA A 325 -9.67 -20.73 8.04
CA ALA A 325 -8.40 -20.03 8.03
C ALA A 325 -7.18 -20.94 8.30
N GLY A 326 -7.41 -22.19 8.68
CA GLY A 326 -6.35 -23.13 9.08
C GLY A 326 -5.67 -22.74 10.39
N VAL A 327 -6.44 -22.13 11.27
CA VAL A 327 -6.07 -21.76 12.63
C VAL A 327 -7.08 -22.41 13.58
N ASP A 328 -6.59 -23.05 14.62
CA ASP A 328 -7.44 -23.66 15.64
C ASP A 328 -7.93 -22.57 16.60
N PHE A 329 -9.24 -22.48 16.79
CA PHE A 329 -9.90 -21.70 17.83
C PHE A 329 -11.22 -22.36 18.24
N ASP A 330 -11.69 -22.04 19.43
CA ASP A 330 -12.94 -22.56 19.97
C ASP A 330 -14.12 -21.66 19.56
N PRO A 331 -14.99 -22.08 18.61
CA PRO A 331 -16.10 -21.25 18.17
C PRO A 331 -17.15 -21.02 19.28
N ASP A 332 -17.26 -21.92 20.28
CA ASP A 332 -18.20 -21.77 21.39
C ASP A 332 -17.79 -20.64 22.35
N ARG A 333 -16.53 -20.18 22.29
CA ARG A 333 -16.02 -19.05 23.06
C ARG A 333 -15.98 -17.75 22.27
N ALA A 334 -16.07 -17.84 20.95
CA ALA A 334 -15.92 -16.68 20.08
C ALA A 334 -17.11 -15.74 20.14
N THR A 335 -16.85 -14.43 20.00
CA THR A 335 -17.88 -13.40 19.92
C THR A 335 -17.67 -12.55 18.68
N LEU A 336 -18.73 -12.38 17.86
CA LEU A 336 -18.71 -11.52 16.68
C LEU A 336 -19.61 -10.30 16.89
N THR A 337 -19.03 -9.12 16.70
CA THR A 337 -19.71 -7.83 16.89
C THR A 337 -19.55 -6.95 15.65
N PHE A 338 -20.62 -6.26 15.26
CA PHE A 338 -20.59 -5.21 14.24
C PHE A 338 -20.79 -3.83 14.89
N ALA A 339 -20.06 -2.84 14.39
CA ALA A 339 -20.20 -1.44 14.77
C ALA A 339 -20.10 -0.53 13.55
N SER A 340 -20.68 0.66 13.63
CA SER A 340 -20.50 1.72 12.62
C SER A 340 -19.15 2.41 12.79
N GLY A 341 -18.58 2.87 11.68
CA GLY A 341 -17.35 3.67 11.70
C GLY A 341 -16.07 2.85 11.52
N GLU A 342 -14.95 3.44 11.89
CA GLU A 342 -13.60 2.93 11.58
C GLU A 342 -12.81 2.53 12.82
N THR A 343 -13.33 2.82 13.99
CA THR A 343 -12.72 2.51 15.28
C THR A 343 -13.63 1.57 16.07
N ARG A 344 -13.01 0.76 16.90
CA ARG A 344 -13.76 -0.10 17.83
C ARG A 344 -14.62 0.77 18.74
N ALA A 345 -15.94 0.57 18.69
CA ALA A 345 -16.84 1.27 19.58
C ALA A 345 -16.92 0.54 20.92
N ASP A 346 -16.81 1.27 22.02
CA ASP A 346 -16.78 0.68 23.35
C ASP A 346 -18.12 0.01 23.73
N ASP A 347 -19.29 0.61 23.37
CA ASP A 347 -20.60 0.06 23.74
C ASP A 347 -21.70 0.17 22.64
N SER A 348 -21.37 0.67 21.45
CA SER A 348 -22.35 0.92 20.39
C SER A 348 -22.51 -0.25 19.40
N GLY A 349 -21.75 -1.31 19.54
CA GLY A 349 -21.80 -2.48 18.66
C GLY A 349 -23.01 -3.38 18.89
N VAL A 350 -23.33 -4.18 17.86
CA VAL A 350 -24.34 -5.25 17.94
C VAL A 350 -23.64 -6.59 17.90
N VAL A 351 -23.82 -7.41 18.94
CA VAL A 351 -23.32 -8.78 19.00
C VAL A 351 -24.24 -9.66 18.16
N LEU A 352 -23.68 -10.31 17.13
CA LEU A 352 -24.43 -11.16 16.20
C LEU A 352 -24.26 -12.66 16.47
N PHE A 353 -23.10 -13.03 17.04
CA PHE A 353 -22.76 -14.42 17.35
C PHE A 353 -22.02 -14.47 18.69
N ARG A 354 -22.39 -15.42 19.54
CA ARG A 354 -21.78 -15.70 20.83
C ARG A 354 -22.17 -17.11 21.31
N ASP A 355 -21.33 -17.73 22.14
CA ASP A 355 -21.58 -19.05 22.75
C ASP A 355 -21.93 -20.13 21.69
N GLY A 356 -21.17 -20.13 20.56
CA GLY A 356 -21.32 -21.10 19.48
C GLY A 356 -22.58 -20.95 18.62
N GLN A 357 -23.37 -19.90 18.80
CA GLN A 357 -24.66 -19.73 18.13
C GLN A 357 -24.98 -18.27 17.77
N GLN A 358 -26.01 -18.08 16.96
CA GLN A 358 -26.58 -16.76 16.74
C GLN A 358 -27.01 -16.15 18.08
N HIS A 359 -26.57 -14.93 18.34
CA HIS A 359 -27.04 -14.16 19.49
C HIS A 359 -28.39 -13.51 19.16
N ASP A 360 -29.24 -13.34 20.15
CA ASP A 360 -30.49 -12.55 20.00
C ASP A 360 -30.12 -11.07 19.90
N TYR A 361 -30.32 -10.46 18.71
CA TYR A 361 -29.94 -9.10 18.43
C TYR A 361 -31.04 -8.30 17.73
N ASP A 362 -30.98 -6.99 17.85
CA ASP A 362 -31.84 -6.05 17.12
C ASP A 362 -31.46 -6.03 15.63
N GLU A 363 -32.28 -6.68 14.78
CA GLU A 363 -32.09 -6.73 13.33
C GLU A 363 -32.13 -5.35 12.69
N THR A 364 -32.95 -4.43 13.21
CA THR A 364 -33.04 -3.05 12.70
C THR A 364 -31.72 -2.32 12.91
N ARG A 365 -31.13 -2.49 14.08
CA ARG A 365 -29.85 -1.90 14.42
C ARG A 365 -28.70 -2.53 13.61
N ALA A 366 -28.68 -3.85 13.44
CA ALA A 366 -27.71 -4.54 12.63
C ALA A 366 -27.77 -4.09 11.15
N SER A 367 -28.99 -3.96 10.61
CA SER A 367 -29.25 -3.44 9.26
C SER A 367 -28.80 -1.99 9.11
N ALA A 368 -29.00 -1.14 10.11
CA ALA A 368 -28.53 0.23 10.10
C ALA A 368 -26.98 0.28 10.04
N ILE A 369 -26.29 -0.50 10.87
CA ILE A 369 -24.82 -0.57 10.88
C ILE A 369 -24.26 -1.02 9.53
N ILE A 370 -24.82 -2.11 8.97
CA ILE A 370 -24.25 -2.65 7.72
C ILE A 370 -24.55 -1.79 6.50
N SER A 371 -25.50 -0.86 6.60
CA SER A 371 -25.80 0.11 5.54
C SER A 371 -24.85 1.30 5.51
N GLU A 372 -24.01 1.47 6.55
CA GLU A 372 -23.03 2.56 6.61
C GLU A 372 -21.87 2.38 5.61
N ALA A 373 -21.24 3.48 5.26
CA ALA A 373 -20.06 3.48 4.36
C ALA A 373 -18.81 2.92 5.02
N SER A 374 -18.74 2.93 6.36
CA SER A 374 -17.62 2.39 7.14
C SER A 374 -18.14 1.46 8.22
N ILE A 375 -17.65 0.22 8.25
CA ILE A 375 -18.10 -0.85 9.13
C ILE A 375 -16.92 -1.43 9.90
N TYR A 376 -17.08 -1.60 11.18
CA TYR A 376 -16.10 -2.23 12.06
C TYR A 376 -16.61 -3.60 12.52
N VAL A 377 -15.89 -4.66 12.21
CA VAL A 377 -16.19 -6.04 12.56
C VAL A 377 -15.16 -6.51 13.57
N THR A 378 -15.60 -6.87 14.78
CA THR A 378 -14.74 -7.48 15.79
C THR A 378 -15.08 -8.95 15.94
N LEU A 379 -14.09 -9.81 15.75
CA LEU A 379 -14.15 -11.24 16.11
C LEU A 379 -13.18 -11.46 17.27
N ASP A 380 -13.72 -11.62 18.47
CA ASP A 380 -12.98 -11.97 19.68
C ASP A 380 -12.96 -13.49 19.84
N LEU A 381 -11.76 -14.08 19.83
CA LEU A 381 -11.58 -15.53 19.98
C LEU A 381 -11.54 -16.00 21.43
N CYS A 382 -11.41 -15.07 22.40
CA CYS A 382 -11.32 -15.33 23.84
C CYS A 382 -10.26 -16.39 24.23
N ALA A 383 -9.14 -16.49 23.48
CA ALA A 383 -8.10 -17.49 23.68
C ALA A 383 -6.76 -16.90 24.17
N GLY A 384 -6.56 -15.59 24.05
CA GLY A 384 -5.33 -14.89 24.45
C GLY A 384 -5.51 -13.37 24.37
N ASP A 385 -4.37 -12.64 24.22
CA ASP A 385 -4.33 -11.18 24.21
C ASP A 385 -3.91 -10.59 22.86
N GLU A 386 -3.53 -11.45 21.90
CA GLU A 386 -3.00 -11.01 20.61
C GLU A 386 -4.12 -10.57 19.66
N ARG A 387 -3.76 -9.71 18.72
CA ARG A 387 -4.72 -9.03 17.85
C ARG A 387 -4.13 -8.72 16.47
N ALA A 388 -4.98 -8.74 15.46
CA ALA A 388 -4.66 -8.23 14.12
C ALA A 388 -5.85 -7.53 13.48
N ILE A 389 -5.57 -6.42 12.79
CA ILE A 389 -6.54 -5.70 11.97
C ILE A 389 -6.19 -5.90 10.50
N VAL A 390 -7.22 -6.12 9.67
CA VAL A 390 -7.14 -6.13 8.21
C VAL A 390 -8.24 -5.22 7.65
N TRP A 391 -7.88 -4.36 6.71
CA TRP A 391 -8.83 -3.49 6.02
C TRP A 391 -9.22 -4.10 4.68
N THR A 392 -10.51 -4.06 4.38
CA THR A 392 -11.07 -4.57 3.13
C THR A 392 -12.22 -3.69 2.66
N CYS A 393 -12.81 -4.04 1.53
CA CYS A 393 -13.99 -3.41 0.98
C CYS A 393 -15.02 -4.48 0.60
N ASP A 394 -16.22 -4.07 0.24
CA ASP A 394 -17.23 -4.93 -0.36
C ASP A 394 -16.84 -5.38 -1.78
N LEU A 395 -17.65 -6.24 -2.39
CA LEU A 395 -17.50 -6.69 -3.77
C LEU A 395 -18.80 -6.43 -4.52
N SER A 396 -18.77 -5.38 -5.36
CA SER A 396 -19.93 -4.89 -6.11
C SER A 396 -20.01 -5.47 -7.54
N HIS A 397 -21.09 -5.20 -8.24
CA HIS A 397 -21.22 -5.48 -9.67
C HIS A 397 -20.24 -4.66 -10.52
N ASP A 398 -19.88 -3.45 -10.08
CA ASP A 398 -18.95 -2.57 -10.80
C ASP A 398 -17.53 -3.15 -10.83
N TYR A 399 -17.10 -3.91 -9.81
CA TYR A 399 -15.83 -4.63 -9.84
C TYR A 399 -15.76 -5.58 -11.07
N VAL A 400 -16.83 -6.32 -11.33
CA VAL A 400 -16.89 -7.24 -12.47
C VAL A 400 -16.86 -6.45 -13.79
N SER A 401 -17.62 -5.38 -13.90
CA SER A 401 -17.67 -4.52 -15.09
C SER A 401 -16.31 -3.91 -15.42
N ILE A 402 -15.63 -3.33 -14.41
CA ILE A 402 -14.29 -2.72 -14.58
C ILE A 402 -13.27 -3.75 -15.06
N ASN A 403 -13.27 -4.95 -14.46
CA ASN A 403 -12.27 -5.97 -14.79
C ASN A 403 -12.57 -6.76 -16.06
N ALA A 404 -13.83 -6.85 -16.51
CA ALA A 404 -14.20 -7.45 -17.77
C ALA A 404 -13.64 -6.66 -18.96
N ASP A 405 -13.55 -5.33 -18.86
CA ASP A 405 -13.14 -4.41 -19.93
C ASP A 405 -11.70 -3.85 -19.76
N TYR A 406 -10.91 -4.39 -18.82
CA TYR A 406 -9.59 -3.84 -18.43
C TYR A 406 -8.58 -3.69 -19.59
N ARG A 407 -8.69 -4.49 -20.67
CA ARG A 407 -7.79 -4.46 -21.84
C ARG A 407 -8.21 -3.49 -22.94
N THR A 408 -9.40 -2.95 -22.86
CA THR A 408 -9.93 -2.01 -23.87
C THR A 408 -9.62 -0.57 -23.49
#